data_a68c2a53518a60ebeadcc6ac52cec449
#
_entry.id   a68c2a53518a60ebeadcc6ac52cec449
#
_cell.length_a   1.000
_cell.length_b   1.000
_cell.length_c   1.000
_cell.angle_alpha   90.00
_cell.angle_beta   90.00
_cell.angle_gamma   90.00
#
_symmetry.space_group_name_H-M   'P 1'
#
loop_
_entity.id
_entity.type
_entity.pdbx_description
1 polymer ?
#
loop_
_entity_poly.entity_id
_entity_poly.type
_entity_poly.pdbx_seq_one_letter_code
_entity_poly.pdbx_strand_id
1 'polypeptide(L)'
;MRRLTAVAALATLVCELGNLCAATEKRIDLAVIVSKKDAESALGEAVNDPQPRNEEGADGYYSRCNYYSQNPGRSLVLRVRQASAGQLTPAKQLEELIAGVAKIKPMTGLGDKAALVSEGPGDKGHVLMLYIAKSNAFVTVGIGGLNDEKAALEKAKALARKILAKL
;
A
#
# COMPACT_ATOMS: atom_id res chain seq x y z
N MET A 1 -14.84 -24.92 77.56
CA MET A 1 -15.37 -23.78 76.80
C MET A 1 -14.22 -23.16 76.00
N ARG A 2 -14.09 -23.48 74.72
CA ARG A 2 -13.10 -22.87 73.83
C ARG A 2 -13.85 -22.34 72.60
N ARG A 3 -13.88 -21.03 72.42
CA ARG A 3 -14.49 -20.34 71.30
C ARG A 3 -13.45 -20.32 70.14
N LEU A 4 -13.80 -20.96 69.02
CA LEU A 4 -13.09 -20.81 67.75
C LEU A 4 -13.65 -19.59 67.04
N THR A 5 -12.80 -18.60 66.80
CA THR A 5 -13.07 -17.47 65.92
C THR A 5 -12.56 -17.82 64.50
N ALA A 6 -13.49 -17.92 63.55
CA ALA A 6 -13.19 -18.08 62.14
C ALA A 6 -12.87 -16.70 61.55
N VAL A 7 -11.66 -16.57 60.98
CA VAL A 7 -11.27 -15.38 60.18
C VAL A 7 -11.58 -15.67 58.73
N ALA A 8 -12.54 -14.94 58.18
CA ALA A 8 -12.84 -14.97 56.76
C ALA A 8 -11.86 -14.03 56.01
N ALA A 9 -10.98 -14.61 55.22
CA ALA A 9 -10.10 -13.85 54.31
C ALA A 9 -10.88 -13.51 53.03
N LEU A 10 -11.17 -12.24 52.82
CA LEU A 10 -11.81 -11.68 51.63
C LEU A 10 -10.70 -11.44 50.58
N ALA A 11 -10.56 -12.32 49.59
CA ALA A 11 -9.67 -12.12 48.47
C ALA A 11 -10.30 -11.14 47.47
N THR A 12 -9.82 -9.91 47.42
CA THR A 12 -10.16 -8.92 46.40
C THR A 12 -9.40 -9.25 45.11
N LEU A 13 -10.12 -9.79 44.14
CA LEU A 13 -9.65 -10.00 42.78
C LEU A 13 -9.64 -8.64 42.06
N VAL A 14 -8.49 -7.99 41.99
CA VAL A 14 -8.28 -6.78 41.19
C VAL A 14 -8.21 -7.21 39.72
N CYS A 15 -9.31 -7.00 38.99
CA CYS A 15 -9.33 -7.19 37.54
C CYS A 15 -8.63 -5.97 36.91
N GLU A 16 -7.32 -6.11 36.60
CA GLU A 16 -6.62 -5.13 35.78
C GLU A 16 -7.19 -5.20 34.36
N LEU A 17 -8.13 -4.31 34.06
CA LEU A 17 -8.54 -3.99 32.71
C LEU A 17 -7.36 -3.27 32.02
N GLY A 18 -6.46 -4.06 31.44
CA GLY A 18 -5.46 -3.53 30.52
C GLY A 18 -6.14 -2.81 29.37
N ASN A 19 -6.12 -1.48 29.39
CA ASN A 19 -6.44 -0.66 28.25
C ASN A 19 -5.49 -1.05 27.11
N LEU A 20 -5.92 -1.98 26.24
CA LEU A 20 -5.33 -2.14 24.91
C LEU A 20 -5.64 -0.85 24.15
N CYS A 21 -4.76 0.13 24.28
CA CYS A 21 -4.72 1.29 23.41
C CYS A 21 -4.33 0.75 22.03
N ALA A 22 -5.30 0.36 21.21
CA ALA A 22 -5.08 0.05 19.82
C ALA A 22 -4.51 1.32 19.19
N ALA A 23 -3.21 1.32 18.93
CA ALA A 23 -2.57 2.40 18.20
C ALA A 23 -3.34 2.55 16.89
N THR A 24 -4.02 3.68 16.71
CA THR A 24 -4.74 3.97 15.47
C THR A 24 -3.69 4.02 14.36
N GLU A 25 -3.64 2.99 13.54
CA GLU A 25 -2.70 2.93 12.42
C GLU A 25 -2.89 4.16 11.54
N LYS A 26 -1.77 4.83 11.27
CA LYS A 26 -1.79 6.05 10.46
C LYS A 26 -2.25 5.72 9.04
N ARG A 27 -3.37 6.27 8.64
CA ARG A 27 -3.89 6.11 7.28
C ARG A 27 -3.04 6.86 6.27
N ILE A 28 -2.77 6.19 5.16
CA ILE A 28 -1.99 6.74 4.06
C ILE A 28 -2.90 7.53 3.12
N ASP A 29 -2.54 8.77 2.83
CA ASP A 29 -3.15 9.57 1.77
C ASP A 29 -2.12 9.77 0.65
N LEU A 30 -2.36 9.11 -0.48
CA LEU A 30 -1.45 9.15 -1.62
C LEU A 30 -1.37 10.52 -2.28
N ALA A 31 -2.42 11.34 -2.25
CA ALA A 31 -2.41 12.68 -2.81
C ALA A 31 -1.52 13.64 -2.00
N VAL A 32 -1.37 13.37 -0.70
CA VAL A 32 -0.44 14.12 0.18
C VAL A 32 1.01 13.67 -0.01
N ILE A 33 1.22 12.37 -0.26
CA ILE A 33 2.56 11.79 -0.37
C ILE A 33 3.19 12.05 -1.73
N VAL A 34 2.41 11.85 -2.80
CA VAL A 34 2.87 12.02 -4.19
C VAL A 34 2.19 13.25 -4.77
N SER A 35 2.95 14.30 -4.97
CA SER A 35 2.45 15.56 -5.51
C SER A 35 2.27 15.50 -7.03
N LYS A 36 1.54 16.48 -7.59
CA LYS A 36 1.43 16.70 -9.04
C LYS A 36 2.82 16.82 -9.69
N LYS A 37 3.76 17.54 -9.04
CA LYS A 37 5.14 17.68 -9.52
C LYS A 37 5.90 16.36 -9.57
N ASP A 38 5.67 15.46 -8.60
CA ASP A 38 6.25 14.11 -8.64
C ASP A 38 5.72 13.31 -9.84
N ALA A 39 4.42 13.42 -10.12
CA ALA A 39 3.78 12.76 -11.25
C ALA A 39 4.29 13.31 -12.59
N GLU A 40 4.42 14.63 -12.72
CA GLU A 40 5.02 15.29 -13.90
C GLU A 40 6.46 14.84 -14.13
N SER A 41 7.26 14.77 -13.07
CA SER A 41 8.63 14.24 -13.15
C SER A 41 8.66 12.77 -13.57
N ALA A 42 7.71 11.96 -13.08
CA ALA A 42 7.62 10.56 -13.42
C ALA A 42 7.17 10.35 -14.88
N LEU A 43 6.18 11.08 -15.36
CA LEU A 43 5.65 10.95 -16.71
C LEU A 43 6.44 11.76 -17.76
N GLY A 44 7.24 12.73 -17.31
CA GLY A 44 8.07 13.57 -18.19
C GLY A 44 7.27 14.64 -18.94
N GLU A 45 6.05 14.96 -18.49
CA GLU A 45 5.20 15.98 -19.08
C GLU A 45 4.15 16.48 -18.07
N ALA A 46 3.47 17.57 -18.39
CA ALA A 46 2.41 18.15 -17.57
C ALA A 46 1.24 17.16 -17.39
N VAL A 47 0.70 17.10 -16.19
CA VAL A 47 -0.45 16.25 -15.85
C VAL A 47 -1.64 17.09 -15.43
N ASN A 48 -2.83 16.52 -15.59
CA ASN A 48 -4.06 17.06 -15.03
C ASN A 48 -4.02 17.03 -13.50
N ASP A 49 -4.97 17.68 -12.85
CA ASP A 49 -5.07 17.62 -11.40
C ASP A 49 -5.30 16.19 -10.92
N PRO A 50 -4.75 15.81 -9.77
CA PRO A 50 -4.88 14.46 -9.23
C PRO A 50 -6.35 14.09 -8.98
N GLN A 51 -6.65 12.82 -9.12
CA GLN A 51 -7.95 12.24 -8.80
C GLN A 51 -7.81 11.34 -7.55
N PRO A 52 -7.80 11.93 -6.34
CA PRO A 52 -7.70 11.17 -5.10
C PRO A 52 -9.03 10.52 -4.74
N ARG A 53 -8.93 9.32 -4.18
CA ARG A 53 -10.06 8.62 -3.56
C ARG A 53 -9.57 7.84 -2.36
N ASN A 54 -10.07 8.21 -1.19
CA ASN A 54 -9.76 7.58 0.08
C ASN A 54 -11.06 7.02 0.67
N GLU A 55 -11.08 5.73 1.04
CA GLU A 55 -12.29 5.07 1.52
C GLU A 55 -11.98 3.94 2.50
N GLU A 56 -12.89 3.72 3.45
CA GLU A 56 -12.91 2.51 4.28
C GLU A 56 -13.65 1.41 3.53
N GLY A 57 -13.03 0.24 3.45
CA GLY A 57 -13.64 -0.98 2.95
C GLY A 57 -13.80 -2.02 4.05
N ALA A 58 -14.50 -3.11 3.76
CA ALA A 58 -14.72 -4.21 4.70
C ALA A 58 -13.42 -4.91 5.13
N ASP A 59 -12.39 -4.87 4.30
CA ASP A 59 -11.11 -5.58 4.46
C ASP A 59 -9.93 -4.63 4.72
N GLY A 60 -10.18 -3.33 4.85
CA GLY A 60 -9.16 -2.33 5.15
C GLY A 60 -9.43 -0.96 4.56
N TYR A 61 -8.48 -0.07 4.78
CA TYR A 61 -8.50 1.28 4.24
C TYR A 61 -7.81 1.34 2.88
N TYR A 62 -8.40 2.07 1.95
CA TYR A 62 -7.91 2.27 0.59
C TYR A 62 -7.58 3.73 0.33
N SER A 63 -6.39 3.98 -0.22
CA SER A 63 -6.03 5.26 -0.81
C SER A 63 -5.67 5.05 -2.28
N ARG A 64 -6.23 5.85 -3.15
CA ARG A 64 -5.97 5.84 -4.60
C ARG A 64 -5.71 7.26 -5.07
N CYS A 65 -4.75 7.42 -5.97
CA CYS A 65 -4.50 8.71 -6.63
C CYS A 65 -3.98 8.46 -8.04
N ASN A 66 -4.71 8.93 -9.03
CA ASN A 66 -4.31 8.78 -10.43
C ASN A 66 -3.93 10.15 -11.00
N TYR A 67 -2.93 10.12 -11.86
CA TYR A 67 -2.49 11.27 -12.65
C TYR A 67 -2.50 10.88 -14.13
N TYR A 68 -3.09 11.71 -14.95
CA TYR A 68 -3.14 11.53 -16.39
C TYR A 68 -2.44 12.71 -17.06
N SER A 69 -1.63 12.44 -18.06
CA SER A 69 -1.02 13.50 -18.84
C SER A 69 -2.07 14.34 -19.58
N GLN A 70 -1.74 15.60 -19.82
CA GLN A 70 -2.58 16.48 -20.62
C GLN A 70 -2.66 15.99 -22.08
N ASN A 71 -1.59 15.40 -22.59
CA ASN A 71 -1.60 14.70 -23.86
C ASN A 71 -2.01 13.24 -23.62
N PRO A 72 -2.90 12.68 -24.43
CA PRO A 72 -3.36 11.31 -24.28
C PRO A 72 -2.20 10.29 -24.34
N GLY A 73 -2.22 9.32 -23.44
CA GLY A 73 -1.35 8.15 -23.54
C GLY A 73 -0.51 7.85 -22.30
N ARG A 74 -0.18 8.85 -21.46
CA ARG A 74 0.62 8.60 -20.23
C ARG A 74 -0.24 8.67 -18.99
N SER A 75 0.04 7.77 -18.06
CA SER A 75 -0.68 7.70 -16.78
C SER A 75 0.21 7.21 -15.66
N LEU A 76 -0.04 7.71 -14.45
CA LEU A 76 0.49 7.20 -13.20
C LEU A 76 -0.70 6.79 -12.32
N VAL A 77 -0.72 5.53 -11.93
CA VAL A 77 -1.76 4.94 -11.07
C VAL A 77 -1.11 4.55 -9.75
N LEU A 78 -1.64 5.10 -8.66
CA LEU A 78 -1.17 4.81 -7.32
C LEU A 78 -2.30 4.22 -6.49
N ARG A 79 -2.04 3.12 -5.79
CA ARG A 79 -2.99 2.49 -4.87
C ARG A 79 -2.27 1.97 -3.64
N VAL A 80 -2.88 2.16 -2.49
CA VAL A 80 -2.50 1.53 -1.23
C VAL A 80 -3.74 0.93 -0.60
N ARG A 81 -3.68 -0.33 -0.19
CA ARG A 81 -4.61 -0.94 0.74
C ARG A 81 -3.88 -1.20 2.05
N GLN A 82 -4.38 -0.66 3.16
CA GLN A 82 -3.94 -1.01 4.50
C GLN A 82 -4.94 -2.02 5.06
N ALA A 83 -4.53 -3.28 5.15
CA ALA A 83 -5.40 -4.38 5.56
C ALA A 83 -5.79 -4.25 7.03
N SER A 84 -7.06 -4.45 7.34
CA SER A 84 -7.54 -4.59 8.70
C SER A 84 -7.07 -5.89 9.33
N ALA A 85 -7.00 -5.93 10.66
CA ALA A 85 -6.63 -7.13 11.41
C ALA A 85 -7.55 -8.31 11.05
N GLY A 86 -6.95 -9.49 10.82
CA GLY A 86 -7.69 -10.71 10.45
C GLY A 86 -8.08 -10.82 8.98
N GLN A 87 -7.81 -9.78 8.17
CA GLN A 87 -8.09 -9.82 6.74
C GLN A 87 -6.91 -10.36 5.92
N LEU A 88 -7.13 -10.57 4.61
CA LEU A 88 -6.10 -11.04 3.68
C LEU A 88 -4.84 -10.19 3.78
N THR A 89 -3.72 -10.82 4.12
CA THR A 89 -2.45 -10.11 4.29
C THR A 89 -1.91 -9.61 2.94
N PRO A 90 -1.17 -8.47 2.91
CA PRO A 90 -0.56 -7.96 1.68
C PRO A 90 0.33 -8.97 0.98
N ALA A 91 1.06 -9.79 1.73
CA ALA A 91 1.92 -10.84 1.16
C ALA A 91 1.11 -11.92 0.44
N LYS A 92 -0.01 -12.39 1.03
CA LYS A 92 -0.93 -13.33 0.38
C LYS A 92 -1.62 -12.71 -0.82
N GLN A 93 -2.06 -11.44 -0.69
CA GLN A 93 -2.66 -10.73 -1.81
C GLN A 93 -1.70 -10.65 -3.00
N LEU A 94 -0.40 -10.41 -2.75
CA LEU A 94 0.61 -10.43 -3.80
C LEU A 94 0.73 -11.83 -4.43
N GLU A 95 0.81 -12.89 -3.61
CA GLU A 95 0.90 -14.28 -4.10
C GLU A 95 -0.29 -14.65 -4.99
N GLU A 96 -1.51 -14.34 -4.56
CA GLU A 96 -2.73 -14.61 -5.35
C GLU A 96 -2.75 -13.81 -6.67
N LEU A 97 -2.35 -12.53 -6.61
CA LEU A 97 -2.32 -11.68 -7.79
C LEU A 97 -1.35 -12.20 -8.84
N ILE A 98 -0.15 -12.64 -8.41
CA ILE A 98 0.88 -13.09 -9.34
C ILE A 98 0.67 -14.52 -9.82
N ALA A 99 -0.09 -15.36 -9.10
CA ALA A 99 -0.32 -16.75 -9.48
C ALA A 99 -0.95 -16.93 -10.88
N GLY A 100 -1.71 -15.94 -11.35
CA GLY A 100 -2.37 -15.95 -12.66
C GLY A 100 -1.66 -15.18 -13.78
N VAL A 101 -0.46 -14.62 -13.52
CA VAL A 101 0.22 -13.72 -14.47
C VAL A 101 1.43 -14.38 -15.10
N ALA A 102 1.46 -14.45 -16.45
CA ALA A 102 2.48 -15.18 -17.19
C ALA A 102 3.89 -14.53 -17.19
N LYS A 103 3.97 -13.20 -16.99
CA LYS A 103 5.24 -12.46 -17.06
C LYS A 103 5.46 -11.66 -15.79
N ILE A 104 6.04 -12.30 -14.78
CA ILE A 104 6.35 -11.68 -13.50
C ILE A 104 7.85 -11.68 -13.31
N LYS A 105 8.37 -10.55 -12.83
CA LYS A 105 9.76 -10.42 -12.36
C LYS A 105 9.72 -10.15 -10.85
N PRO A 106 10.18 -11.07 -9.99
CA PRO A 106 10.39 -10.78 -8.58
C PRO A 106 11.32 -9.59 -8.40
N MET A 107 11.01 -8.71 -7.45
CA MET A 107 11.80 -7.52 -7.15
C MET A 107 12.34 -7.60 -5.73
N THR A 108 13.57 -7.15 -5.53
CA THR A 108 14.22 -7.07 -4.20
C THR A 108 14.42 -5.63 -3.76
N GLY A 109 14.55 -5.39 -2.45
CA GLY A 109 14.82 -4.06 -1.89
C GLY A 109 13.61 -3.11 -1.89
N LEU A 110 12.40 -3.65 -2.02
CA LEU A 110 11.15 -2.90 -1.95
C LEU A 110 10.16 -3.66 -1.06
N GLY A 111 9.89 -3.12 0.13
CA GLY A 111 9.00 -3.78 1.10
C GLY A 111 9.49 -5.16 1.53
N ASP A 112 8.57 -5.99 1.98
CA ASP A 112 8.82 -7.36 2.40
C ASP A 112 8.85 -8.33 1.21
N LYS A 113 7.93 -8.11 0.23
CA LYS A 113 7.87 -8.80 -1.06
C LYS A 113 7.45 -7.81 -2.14
N ALA A 114 8.01 -7.95 -3.34
CA ALA A 114 7.59 -7.15 -4.48
C ALA A 114 7.69 -7.92 -5.80
N ALA A 115 6.84 -7.54 -6.74
CA ALA A 115 6.81 -8.09 -8.09
C ALA A 115 6.54 -7.01 -9.13
N LEU A 116 7.18 -7.15 -10.28
CA LEU A 116 6.97 -6.33 -11.46
C LEU A 116 6.22 -7.13 -12.51
N VAL A 117 5.16 -6.55 -13.02
CA VAL A 117 4.48 -6.99 -14.24
C VAL A 117 4.70 -5.90 -15.29
N SER A 118 5.21 -6.29 -16.45
CA SER A 118 5.45 -5.38 -17.57
C SER A 118 4.84 -5.98 -18.82
N GLU A 119 4.01 -5.21 -19.48
CA GLU A 119 3.49 -5.53 -20.81
C GLU A 119 4.31 -4.75 -21.84
N GLY A 120 4.70 -5.44 -22.92
CA GLY A 120 5.51 -4.88 -23.99
C GLY A 120 4.85 -3.71 -24.73
N PRO A 121 5.56 -3.06 -25.66
CA PRO A 121 5.05 -1.90 -26.34
C PRO A 121 3.79 -2.27 -27.14
N GLY A 122 2.64 -1.83 -26.66
CA GLY A 122 1.44 -1.74 -27.44
C GLY A 122 1.41 -0.39 -28.20
N ASP A 123 0.31 -0.10 -28.85
CA ASP A 123 0.11 1.18 -29.58
C ASP A 123 0.23 2.42 -28.68
N LYS A 124 0.15 2.24 -27.36
CA LYS A 124 0.23 3.30 -26.35
C LYS A 124 1.48 3.25 -25.46
N GLY A 125 2.55 2.54 -25.88
CA GLY A 125 3.78 2.36 -25.11
C GLY A 125 3.69 1.23 -24.08
N HIS A 126 4.71 1.15 -23.22
CA HIS A 126 4.77 0.14 -22.16
C HIS A 126 3.80 0.43 -21.01
N VAL A 127 3.22 -0.62 -20.44
CA VAL A 127 2.53 -0.59 -19.18
C VAL A 127 3.33 -1.37 -18.16
N LEU A 128 3.67 -0.70 -17.06
CA LEU A 128 4.47 -1.26 -15.97
C LEU A 128 3.67 -1.17 -14.69
N MET A 129 3.51 -2.30 -13.99
CA MET A 129 2.85 -2.38 -12.70
C MET A 129 3.82 -2.98 -11.67
N LEU A 130 4.13 -2.19 -10.65
CA LEU A 130 4.95 -2.59 -9.52
C LEU A 130 4.04 -2.83 -8.32
N TYR A 131 4.01 -4.06 -7.83
CA TYR A 131 3.23 -4.51 -6.68
C TYR A 131 4.16 -4.77 -5.50
N ILE A 132 3.82 -4.26 -4.32
CA ILE A 132 4.67 -4.34 -3.13
C ILE A 132 3.80 -4.66 -1.92
N ALA A 133 4.21 -5.67 -1.16
CA ALA A 133 3.69 -5.96 0.17
C ALA A 133 4.69 -5.43 1.21
N LYS A 134 4.22 -4.67 2.19
CA LYS A 134 5.00 -4.21 3.35
C LYS A 134 4.11 -4.12 4.57
N SER A 135 4.43 -4.88 5.61
CA SER A 135 3.64 -4.94 6.85
C SER A 135 2.14 -5.21 6.54
N ASN A 136 1.24 -4.33 6.92
CA ASN A 136 -0.18 -4.41 6.61
C ASN A 136 -0.58 -3.70 5.31
N ALA A 137 0.36 -3.13 4.55
CA ALA A 137 0.06 -2.37 3.35
C ALA A 137 0.41 -3.10 2.05
N PHE A 138 -0.53 -3.09 1.10
CA PHE A 138 -0.34 -3.49 -0.29
C PHE A 138 -0.30 -2.27 -1.18
N VAL A 139 0.86 -2.02 -1.80
CA VAL A 139 1.12 -0.83 -2.61
C VAL A 139 1.19 -1.22 -4.08
N THR A 140 0.52 -0.45 -4.93
CA THR A 140 0.60 -0.57 -6.39
C THR A 140 1.07 0.76 -6.98
N VAL A 141 2.12 0.70 -7.81
CA VAL A 141 2.58 1.82 -8.62
C VAL A 141 2.55 1.41 -10.08
N GLY A 142 1.64 2.01 -10.85
CA GLY A 142 1.47 1.75 -12.28
C GLY A 142 1.93 2.96 -13.11
N ILE A 143 2.78 2.72 -14.13
CA ILE A 143 3.16 3.73 -15.12
C ILE A 143 2.81 3.20 -16.50
N GLY A 144 2.05 3.99 -17.26
CA GLY A 144 1.70 3.69 -18.64
C GLY A 144 2.19 4.76 -19.61
N GLY A 145 2.44 4.34 -20.85
CA GLY A 145 2.73 5.24 -21.97
C GLY A 145 4.17 5.72 -22.09
N LEU A 146 5.13 5.17 -21.34
CA LEU A 146 6.54 5.47 -21.52
C LEU A 146 7.18 4.45 -22.48
N ASN A 147 8.04 4.92 -23.38
CA ASN A 147 8.73 4.08 -24.35
C ASN A 147 9.95 3.35 -23.79
N ASP A 148 10.54 3.87 -22.72
CA ASP A 148 11.71 3.29 -22.04
C ASP A 148 11.27 2.58 -20.76
N GLU A 149 11.19 1.23 -20.82
CA GLU A 149 10.81 0.38 -19.67
C GLU A 149 11.78 0.55 -18.49
N LYS A 150 13.08 0.69 -18.75
CA LYS A 150 14.08 0.84 -17.68
C LYS A 150 13.90 2.15 -16.95
N ALA A 151 13.71 3.25 -17.68
CA ALA A 151 13.43 4.55 -17.09
C ALA A 151 12.11 4.55 -16.34
N ALA A 152 11.06 3.93 -16.88
CA ALA A 152 9.77 3.78 -16.22
C ALA A 152 9.89 3.02 -14.89
N LEU A 153 10.66 1.93 -14.87
CA LEU A 153 10.92 1.13 -13.67
C LEU A 153 11.63 1.94 -12.58
N GLU A 154 12.66 2.70 -12.92
CA GLU A 154 13.39 3.51 -11.92
C GLU A 154 12.49 4.61 -11.35
N LYS A 155 11.64 5.23 -12.16
CA LYS A 155 10.65 6.21 -11.71
C LYS A 155 9.59 5.56 -10.79
N ALA A 156 9.08 4.38 -11.15
CA ALA A 156 8.16 3.63 -10.31
C ALA A 156 8.78 3.25 -8.96
N LYS A 157 10.03 2.80 -8.94
CA LYS A 157 10.78 2.50 -7.71
C LYS A 157 10.97 3.73 -6.83
N ALA A 158 11.28 4.88 -7.41
CA ALA A 158 11.45 6.13 -6.67
C ALA A 158 10.14 6.55 -5.96
N LEU A 159 9.01 6.49 -6.68
CA LEU A 159 7.69 6.75 -6.12
C LEU A 159 7.30 5.72 -5.04
N ALA A 160 7.56 4.44 -5.31
CA ALA A 160 7.32 3.37 -4.33
C ALA A 160 8.09 3.61 -3.03
N ARG A 161 9.39 3.94 -3.08
CA ARG A 161 10.20 4.25 -1.89
C ARG A 161 9.63 5.44 -1.12
N LYS A 162 9.14 6.48 -1.82
CA LYS A 162 8.51 7.64 -1.19
C LYS A 162 7.24 7.25 -0.43
N ILE A 163 6.43 6.35 -0.97
CA ILE A 163 5.22 5.82 -0.32
C ILE A 163 5.61 4.93 0.87
N LEU A 164 6.53 3.97 0.66
CA LEU A 164 6.97 3.01 1.67
C LEU A 164 7.63 3.66 2.89
N ALA A 165 8.20 4.85 2.74
CA ALA A 165 8.77 5.62 3.84
C ALA A 165 7.71 6.24 4.77
N LYS A 166 6.42 6.15 4.44
CA LYS A 166 5.29 6.67 5.23
C LYS A 166 4.45 5.58 5.89
N LEU A 167 4.75 4.30 5.59
CA LEU A 167 4.14 3.10 6.16
C LEU A 167 4.78 2.68 7.49
#